data_3e318325fbf29b6a5fa5266f6e1675da
#
_entry.id   3e318325fbf29b6a5fa5266f6e1675da
#
_cell.length_a   1.000
_cell.length_b   1.000
_cell.length_c   1.000
_cell.angle_alpha   90.00
_cell.angle_beta   90.00
_cell.angle_gamma   90.00
#
_symmetry.space_group_name_H-M   'P 1'
#
loop_
_entity.id
_entity.type
_entity.pdbx_description
1 polymer ?
#
loop_
_entity_poly.entity_id
_entity_poly.type
_entity_poly.pdbx_seq_one_letter_code
_entity_poly.pdbx_strand_id
1 'polypeptide(L)'
;MITKENLLEMLKAGPILLDGATGSNLMKAGMPRGCCTEQWVLANPEKLIALQRAYVKAGSQIIYAPSFQAQPIALERVGLHKQTEAVNAHLAALSRSVSKDVLVAGDLTTLATYTDSWDPGKFDLLVENYRRQIKGLLDGGVDLLAAETLMYPQEAEAILTAAELEGATCCIYSFTMQSDGSLFSGMDAGPVLKSLEDAGAAAVGFNCVAADNLTAGLVSKLRRYVKCPIICKPNAGIPTIGEDKLPHYPMLPNEFGAIMKDCRTMGASLLGGCCGTDPRFIEELKNL
;
A
#
# COMPACT_ATOMS: atom_id res chain seq x y z
N MET A 1 16.25 6.74 4.75
CA MET A 1 15.60 5.69 3.92
C MET A 1 16.52 4.51 3.73
N ILE A 2 15.97 3.32 3.50
CA ILE A 2 16.72 2.14 3.01
C ILE A 2 16.95 2.27 1.50
N THR A 3 17.83 1.41 0.96
CA THR A 3 18.02 1.28 -0.50
C THR A 3 17.29 0.02 -1.01
N LYS A 4 17.17 -0.09 -2.34
CA LYS A 4 16.68 -1.31 -3.00
C LYS A 4 17.49 -2.54 -2.59
N GLU A 5 18.81 -2.41 -2.49
CA GLU A 5 19.72 -3.49 -2.07
C GLU A 5 19.44 -3.95 -0.64
N ASN A 6 19.13 -3.01 0.27
CA ASN A 6 18.74 -3.36 1.65
C ASN A 6 17.46 -4.20 1.65
N LEU A 7 16.44 -3.85 0.84
CA LEU A 7 15.21 -4.63 0.72
C LEU A 7 15.49 -6.04 0.16
N LEU A 8 16.35 -6.14 -0.85
CA LEU A 8 16.75 -7.43 -1.43
C LEU A 8 17.55 -8.29 -0.45
N GLU A 9 18.38 -7.66 0.40
CA GLU A 9 19.11 -8.39 1.46
C GLU A 9 18.15 -8.99 2.50
N MET A 10 17.13 -8.23 2.93
CA MET A 10 16.11 -8.73 3.85
C MET A 10 15.39 -9.97 3.30
N LEU A 11 15.14 -10.01 1.98
CA LEU A 11 14.46 -11.12 1.31
C LEU A 11 15.28 -12.42 1.28
N LYS A 12 16.57 -12.38 1.55
CA LYS A 12 17.39 -13.60 1.68
C LYS A 12 17.03 -14.41 2.93
N ALA A 13 16.47 -13.78 3.95
CA ALA A 13 16.01 -14.44 5.16
C ALA A 13 14.61 -15.09 5.00
N GLY A 14 13.88 -14.72 3.97
CA GLY A 14 12.50 -15.18 3.69
C GLY A 14 11.61 -14.08 3.12
N PRO A 15 10.31 -14.32 2.97
CA PRO A 15 9.38 -13.28 2.54
C PRO A 15 9.31 -12.17 3.57
N ILE A 16 9.11 -10.93 3.10
CA ILE A 16 8.87 -9.77 3.97
C ILE A 16 7.37 -9.67 4.25
N LEU A 17 7.00 -9.61 5.52
CA LEU A 17 5.62 -9.41 5.93
C LEU A 17 5.30 -7.90 6.01
N LEU A 18 4.35 -7.49 5.21
CA LEU A 18 3.71 -6.18 5.26
C LEU A 18 2.60 -6.19 6.32
N ASP A 19 1.96 -5.05 6.54
CA ASP A 19 0.78 -4.99 7.39
C ASP A 19 -0.52 -5.38 6.66
N GLY A 20 -1.64 -5.18 7.34
CA GLY A 20 -2.98 -5.37 6.81
C GLY A 20 -3.75 -4.04 6.70
N ALA A 21 -5.07 -4.12 6.62
CA ALA A 21 -5.93 -2.96 6.45
C ALA A 21 -5.83 -1.96 7.61
N THR A 22 -5.62 -0.69 7.29
CA THR A 22 -5.71 0.42 8.25
C THR A 22 -7.15 0.94 8.36
N GLY A 23 -7.75 1.40 7.27
CA GLY A 23 -9.04 2.09 7.30
C GLY A 23 -10.18 1.27 7.89
N SER A 24 -10.37 0.00 7.46
CA SER A 24 -11.43 -0.85 7.97
C SER A 24 -11.28 -1.17 9.47
N ASN A 25 -10.06 -1.29 9.98
CA ASN A 25 -9.82 -1.52 11.40
C ASN A 25 -9.97 -0.26 12.24
N LEU A 26 -9.61 0.92 11.72
CA LEU A 26 -9.90 2.19 12.39
C LEU A 26 -11.41 2.46 12.47
N MET A 27 -12.19 2.10 11.43
CA MET A 27 -13.66 2.16 11.50
C MET A 27 -14.22 1.25 12.61
N LYS A 28 -13.71 0.03 12.76
CA LYS A 28 -14.05 -0.85 13.89
C LYS A 28 -13.64 -0.24 15.24
N ALA A 29 -12.59 0.59 15.28
CA ALA A 29 -12.11 1.29 16.47
C ALA A 29 -12.84 2.62 16.74
N GLY A 30 -13.88 2.96 15.96
CA GLY A 30 -14.76 4.12 16.18
C GLY A 30 -14.56 5.28 15.19
N MET A 31 -13.76 5.11 14.13
CA MET A 31 -13.62 6.12 13.09
C MET A 31 -14.94 6.25 12.31
N PRO A 32 -15.53 7.47 12.21
CA PRO A 32 -16.74 7.68 11.43
C PRO A 32 -16.52 7.42 9.93
N ARG A 33 -17.59 6.95 9.26
CA ARG A 33 -17.55 6.77 7.80
C ARG A 33 -17.45 8.10 7.08
N GLY A 34 -16.69 8.11 5.98
CA GLY A 34 -16.56 9.28 5.10
C GLY A 34 -15.75 10.44 5.68
N CYS A 35 -15.22 10.30 6.91
CA CYS A 35 -14.26 11.27 7.42
C CYS A 35 -12.91 11.14 6.73
N CYS A 36 -12.08 12.16 6.82
CA CYS A 36 -10.69 12.10 6.41
C CYS A 36 -9.91 11.27 7.43
N THR A 37 -9.41 10.11 7.00
CA THR A 37 -8.66 9.18 7.86
C THR A 37 -7.46 9.86 8.49
N GLU A 38 -6.71 10.62 7.72
CA GLU A 38 -5.51 11.34 8.13
C GLU A 38 -5.82 12.34 9.24
N GLN A 39 -6.86 13.16 9.07
CA GLN A 39 -7.31 14.12 10.08
C GLN A 39 -7.80 13.40 11.35
N TRP A 40 -8.56 12.30 11.19
CA TRP A 40 -9.05 11.53 12.34
C TRP A 40 -7.92 10.87 13.13
N VAL A 41 -6.92 10.31 12.44
CA VAL A 41 -5.73 9.73 13.07
C VAL A 41 -4.95 10.76 13.87
N LEU A 42 -4.75 11.96 13.31
CA LEU A 42 -4.08 13.06 14.05
C LEU A 42 -4.82 13.45 15.33
N ALA A 43 -6.15 13.32 15.35
CA ALA A 43 -6.96 13.57 16.54
C ALA A 43 -7.08 12.36 17.48
N ASN A 44 -6.77 11.13 17.02
CA ASN A 44 -6.91 9.88 17.77
C ASN A 44 -5.67 8.97 17.56
N PRO A 45 -4.46 9.46 17.81
CA PRO A 45 -3.21 8.76 17.45
C PRO A 45 -3.07 7.41 18.16
N GLU A 46 -3.63 7.27 19.37
CA GLU A 46 -3.58 6.02 20.14
C GLU A 46 -4.27 4.84 19.44
N LYS A 47 -5.30 5.11 18.60
CA LYS A 47 -6.01 4.07 17.84
C LYS A 47 -5.13 3.49 16.74
N LEU A 48 -4.40 4.36 16.01
CA LEU A 48 -3.43 3.92 15.02
C LEU A 48 -2.29 3.14 15.68
N ILE A 49 -1.69 3.70 16.72
CA ILE A 49 -0.55 3.09 17.42
C ILE A 49 -0.92 1.70 17.96
N ALA A 50 -2.14 1.55 18.52
CA ALA A 50 -2.62 0.25 18.99
C ALA A 50 -2.75 -0.77 17.84
N LEU A 51 -3.31 -0.36 16.70
CA LEU A 51 -3.46 -1.21 15.52
C LEU A 51 -2.09 -1.63 14.97
N GLN A 52 -1.18 -0.68 14.76
CA GLN A 52 0.13 -0.95 14.20
C GLN A 52 1.00 -1.81 15.13
N ARG A 53 0.92 -1.62 16.45
CA ARG A 53 1.55 -2.53 17.42
C ARG A 53 1.01 -3.95 17.31
N ALA A 54 -0.29 -4.11 17.06
CA ALA A 54 -0.87 -5.43 16.84
C ALA A 54 -0.35 -6.09 15.55
N TYR A 55 -0.16 -5.32 14.47
CA TYR A 55 0.48 -5.81 13.25
C TYR A 55 1.95 -6.20 13.47
N VAL A 56 2.73 -5.39 14.17
CA VAL A 56 4.12 -5.73 14.53
C VAL A 56 4.17 -7.01 15.35
N LYS A 57 3.29 -7.16 16.35
CA LYS A 57 3.17 -8.40 17.14
C LYS A 57 2.78 -9.60 16.27
N ALA A 58 1.92 -9.40 15.28
CA ALA A 58 1.53 -10.42 14.30
C ALA A 58 2.66 -10.80 13.34
N GLY A 59 3.75 -10.03 13.27
CA GLY A 59 4.96 -10.35 12.48
C GLY A 59 5.24 -9.40 11.34
N SER A 60 4.50 -8.31 11.16
CA SER A 60 4.80 -7.30 10.14
C SER A 60 6.21 -6.73 10.34
N GLN A 61 6.98 -6.71 9.27
CA GLN A 61 8.34 -6.15 9.20
C GLN A 61 8.33 -4.76 8.56
N ILE A 62 7.29 -4.48 7.77
CA ILE A 62 7.02 -3.15 7.21
C ILE A 62 5.57 -2.78 7.55
N ILE A 63 5.37 -1.63 8.19
CA ILE A 63 4.06 -1.04 8.44
C ILE A 63 3.89 0.23 7.60
N TYR A 64 2.67 0.51 7.15
CA TYR A 64 2.38 1.66 6.29
C TYR A 64 1.93 2.85 7.15
N ALA A 65 2.54 4.01 6.94
CA ALA A 65 2.05 5.25 7.54
C ALA A 65 0.62 5.53 7.04
N PRO A 66 -0.28 6.07 7.88
CA PRO A 66 -1.68 6.30 7.49
C PRO A 66 -1.83 7.55 6.62
N SER A 67 -1.07 7.63 5.54
CA SER A 67 -0.96 8.78 4.64
C SER A 67 -1.61 8.55 3.27
N PHE A 68 -2.40 7.49 3.15
CA PHE A 68 -3.02 7.01 1.91
C PHE A 68 -3.63 8.13 1.06
N GLN A 69 -4.43 9.04 1.66
CA GLN A 69 -5.05 10.19 0.99
C GLN A 69 -4.52 11.53 1.54
N ALA A 70 -3.22 11.62 1.83
CA ALA A 70 -2.60 12.83 2.35
C ALA A 70 -1.97 13.74 1.26
N GLN A 71 -2.41 13.62 -0.01
CA GLN A 71 -2.04 14.51 -1.09
C GLN A 71 -2.76 15.87 -0.97
N PRO A 72 -2.20 16.98 -1.47
CA PRO A 72 -2.84 18.30 -1.42
C PRO A 72 -4.29 18.31 -1.90
N ILE A 73 -4.55 17.72 -3.07
CA ILE A 73 -5.89 17.68 -3.68
C ILE A 73 -6.91 16.92 -2.81
N ALA A 74 -6.47 15.87 -2.12
CA ALA A 74 -7.32 15.08 -1.22
C ALA A 74 -7.55 15.80 0.11
N LEU A 75 -6.54 16.47 0.65
CA LEU A 75 -6.61 17.23 1.90
C LEU A 75 -7.38 18.54 1.78
N GLU A 76 -7.65 19.01 0.55
CA GLU A 76 -8.42 20.24 0.33
C GLU A 76 -9.84 20.15 0.91
N ARG A 77 -10.46 18.97 0.85
CA ARG A 77 -11.82 18.71 1.41
C ARG A 77 -11.95 18.99 2.90
N VAL A 78 -10.82 18.99 3.63
CA VAL A 78 -10.79 19.28 5.08
C VAL A 78 -9.92 20.47 5.43
N GLY A 79 -9.52 21.28 4.44
CA GLY A 79 -8.76 22.52 4.62
C GLY A 79 -7.30 22.35 5.02
N LEU A 80 -6.74 21.13 4.91
CA LEU A 80 -5.37 20.81 5.31
C LEU A 80 -4.35 20.86 4.15
N HIS A 81 -4.78 21.15 2.91
CA HIS A 81 -3.93 21.12 1.71
C HIS A 81 -2.70 22.06 1.79
N LYS A 82 -2.78 23.17 2.54
CA LYS A 82 -1.64 24.08 2.76
C LYS A 82 -0.61 23.53 3.74
N GLN A 83 -0.97 22.50 4.51
CA GLN A 83 -0.14 21.87 5.54
C GLN A 83 0.26 20.44 5.15
N THR A 84 0.18 20.10 3.86
CA THR A 84 0.41 18.71 3.35
C THR A 84 1.69 18.10 3.89
N GLU A 85 2.80 18.83 3.82
CA GLU A 85 4.11 18.35 4.27
C GLU A 85 4.11 18.08 5.78
N ALA A 86 3.57 19.00 6.58
CA ALA A 86 3.50 18.85 8.04
C ALA A 86 2.57 17.70 8.45
N VAL A 87 1.43 17.53 7.77
CA VAL A 87 0.49 16.42 8.00
C VAL A 87 1.20 15.09 7.73
N ASN A 88 1.85 14.93 6.59
CA ASN A 88 2.56 13.70 6.23
C ASN A 88 3.72 13.39 7.17
N ALA A 89 4.51 14.40 7.55
CA ALA A 89 5.60 14.25 8.50
C ALA A 89 5.08 13.75 9.86
N HIS A 90 3.96 14.28 10.34
CA HIS A 90 3.38 13.87 11.61
C HIS A 90 2.84 12.43 11.55
N LEU A 91 2.13 12.05 10.46
CA LEU A 91 1.62 10.69 10.26
C LEU A 91 2.76 9.66 10.20
N ALA A 92 3.84 9.98 9.47
CA ALA A 92 5.04 9.14 9.43
C ALA A 92 5.69 8.99 10.81
N ALA A 93 5.85 10.09 11.56
CA ALA A 93 6.41 10.09 12.91
C ALA A 93 5.57 9.26 13.89
N LEU A 94 4.23 9.28 13.79
CA LEU A 94 3.35 8.42 14.59
C LEU A 94 3.66 6.94 14.35
N SER A 95 3.74 6.50 13.08
CA SER A 95 4.08 5.12 12.75
C SER A 95 5.51 4.77 13.20
N ARG A 96 6.48 5.68 13.07
CA ARG A 96 7.85 5.47 13.55
C ARG A 96 7.89 5.26 15.08
N SER A 97 6.97 5.87 15.83
CA SER A 97 6.89 5.71 17.29
C SER A 97 6.45 4.32 17.77
N VAL A 98 5.93 3.50 16.87
CA VAL A 98 5.36 2.18 17.20
C VAL A 98 6.42 1.18 17.60
N SER A 99 7.51 1.08 16.82
CA SER A 99 8.65 0.20 17.08
C SER A 99 9.89 0.69 16.35
N LYS A 100 11.07 0.40 16.91
CA LYS A 100 12.38 0.63 16.27
C LYS A 100 12.78 -0.54 15.35
N ASP A 101 12.13 -1.69 15.50
CA ASP A 101 12.51 -2.94 14.86
C ASP A 101 11.76 -3.20 13.55
N VAL A 102 10.90 -2.26 13.12
CA VAL A 102 10.14 -2.36 11.88
C VAL A 102 10.42 -1.17 10.97
N LEU A 103 10.31 -1.40 9.66
CA LEU A 103 10.38 -0.33 8.69
C LEU A 103 9.02 0.35 8.56
N VAL A 104 9.03 1.65 8.29
CA VAL A 104 7.84 2.45 8.00
C VAL A 104 7.84 2.83 6.53
N ALA A 105 6.81 2.40 5.80
CA ALA A 105 6.55 2.82 4.44
C ALA A 105 5.68 4.08 4.43
N GLY A 106 6.08 5.11 3.70
CA GLY A 106 5.22 6.24 3.37
C GLY A 106 4.21 5.81 2.31
N ASP A 107 2.93 5.85 2.66
CA ASP A 107 1.85 5.32 1.83
C ASP A 107 1.29 6.38 0.87
N LEU A 108 1.27 6.03 -0.42
CA LEU A 108 0.75 6.85 -1.52
C LEU A 108 -0.31 6.05 -2.28
N THR A 109 -1.32 6.73 -2.84
CA THR A 109 -2.36 6.04 -3.61
C THR A 109 -2.80 6.81 -4.84
N THR A 110 -3.74 6.22 -5.59
CA THR A 110 -4.36 6.81 -6.78
C THR A 110 -4.99 8.19 -6.50
N LEU A 111 -4.89 9.09 -7.45
CA LEU A 111 -5.63 10.37 -7.48
C LEU A 111 -6.87 10.32 -8.38
N ALA A 112 -7.20 9.16 -8.96
CA ALA A 112 -8.32 9.00 -9.88
C ALA A 112 -9.69 9.41 -9.31
N THR A 113 -9.83 9.43 -7.98
CA THR A 113 -11.05 9.91 -7.31
C THR A 113 -11.16 11.43 -7.23
N TYR A 114 -10.09 12.17 -7.54
CA TYR A 114 -10.01 13.62 -7.42
C TYR A 114 -9.74 14.33 -8.74
N THR A 115 -9.15 13.64 -9.72
CA THR A 115 -8.82 14.18 -11.02
C THR A 115 -8.77 13.07 -12.07
N ASP A 116 -8.84 13.46 -13.35
CA ASP A 116 -8.65 12.52 -14.48
C ASP A 116 -7.16 12.12 -14.57
N SER A 117 -6.72 11.25 -13.65
CA SER A 117 -5.32 10.85 -13.50
C SER A 117 -4.76 10.06 -14.70
N TRP A 118 -5.61 9.68 -15.65
CA TRP A 118 -5.24 9.09 -16.93
C TRP A 118 -5.02 10.11 -18.06
N ASP A 119 -5.38 11.39 -17.84
CA ASP A 119 -5.18 12.46 -18.81
C ASP A 119 -3.72 12.90 -18.82
N PRO A 120 -2.98 12.77 -19.94
CA PRO A 120 -1.59 13.25 -20.04
C PRO A 120 -1.42 14.73 -19.71
N GLY A 121 -2.44 15.57 -19.95
CA GLY A 121 -2.44 16.98 -19.58
C GLY A 121 -2.47 17.26 -18.08
N LYS A 122 -2.65 16.20 -17.25
CA LYS A 122 -2.63 16.29 -15.78
C LYS A 122 -1.34 15.81 -15.15
N PHE A 123 -0.34 15.36 -15.94
CA PHE A 123 0.88 14.76 -15.43
C PHE A 123 1.61 15.66 -14.41
N ASP A 124 1.83 16.93 -14.74
CA ASP A 124 2.50 17.89 -13.85
C ASP A 124 1.71 18.10 -12.55
N LEU A 125 0.37 18.11 -12.62
CA LEU A 125 -0.49 18.18 -11.44
C LEU A 125 -0.30 16.96 -10.54
N LEU A 126 -0.23 15.75 -11.11
CA LEU A 126 0.03 14.52 -10.36
C LEU A 126 1.41 14.57 -9.69
N VAL A 127 2.45 14.91 -10.45
CA VAL A 127 3.82 15.04 -9.94
C VAL A 127 3.88 16.00 -8.75
N GLU A 128 3.29 17.20 -8.85
CA GLU A 128 3.32 18.19 -7.77
C GLU A 128 2.55 17.72 -6.52
N ASN A 129 1.41 17.04 -6.69
CA ASN A 129 0.67 16.46 -5.57
C ASN A 129 1.50 15.39 -4.83
N TYR A 130 2.12 14.48 -5.57
CA TYR A 130 2.96 13.44 -4.96
C TYR A 130 4.25 14.01 -4.37
N ARG A 131 4.89 14.99 -5.01
CA ARG A 131 6.10 15.65 -4.47
C ARG A 131 5.88 16.19 -3.07
N ARG A 132 4.82 16.97 -2.87
CA ARG A 132 4.51 17.56 -1.58
C ARG A 132 4.22 16.51 -0.50
N GLN A 133 3.52 15.43 -0.88
CA GLN A 133 3.29 14.31 0.02
C GLN A 133 4.60 13.60 0.37
N ILE A 134 5.40 13.24 -0.63
CA ILE A 134 6.69 12.54 -0.47
C ILE A 134 7.65 13.38 0.39
N LYS A 135 7.76 14.69 0.12
CA LYS A 135 8.58 15.58 0.94
C LYS A 135 8.22 15.47 2.42
N GLY A 136 6.94 15.57 2.76
CA GLY A 136 6.49 15.44 4.16
C GLY A 136 6.78 14.06 4.76
N LEU A 137 6.60 12.98 4.00
CA LEU A 137 6.90 11.62 4.43
C LEU A 137 8.40 11.45 4.73
N LEU A 138 9.27 11.96 3.87
CA LEU A 138 10.71 11.94 4.08
C LEU A 138 11.14 12.76 5.31
N ASP A 139 10.58 13.95 5.48
CA ASP A 139 10.79 14.80 6.66
C ASP A 139 10.33 14.09 7.95
N GLY A 140 9.30 13.24 7.87
CA GLY A 140 8.79 12.40 8.96
C GLY A 140 9.57 11.12 9.22
N GLY A 141 10.59 10.83 8.42
CA GLY A 141 11.54 9.73 8.62
C GLY A 141 11.05 8.36 8.19
N VAL A 142 10.29 8.25 7.09
CA VAL A 142 9.95 6.95 6.50
C VAL A 142 11.19 6.23 5.94
N ASP A 143 11.16 4.90 5.94
CA ASP A 143 12.28 4.07 5.45
C ASP A 143 12.18 3.79 3.95
N LEU A 144 10.98 3.75 3.40
CA LEU A 144 10.70 3.55 1.98
C LEU A 144 9.37 4.21 1.62
N LEU A 145 9.08 4.30 0.32
CA LEU A 145 7.77 4.71 -0.19
C LEU A 145 7.01 3.48 -0.71
N ALA A 146 5.72 3.42 -0.44
CA ALA A 146 4.80 2.42 -0.97
C ALA A 146 3.66 3.11 -1.72
N ALA A 147 3.63 2.96 -3.03
CA ALA A 147 2.51 3.38 -3.86
C ALA A 147 1.56 2.19 -4.03
N GLU A 148 0.37 2.27 -3.41
CA GLU A 148 -0.59 1.17 -3.45
C GLU A 148 -1.94 1.57 -4.03
N THR A 149 -2.68 0.58 -4.51
CA THR A 149 -4.02 0.76 -5.10
C THR A 149 -4.01 1.71 -6.32
N LEU A 150 -2.90 1.73 -7.06
CA LEU A 150 -2.82 2.52 -8.28
C LEU A 150 -3.78 1.95 -9.34
N MET A 151 -4.40 2.82 -10.11
CA MET A 151 -5.39 2.44 -11.12
C MET A 151 -4.86 2.64 -12.54
N TYR A 152 -3.98 3.61 -12.73
CA TYR A 152 -3.46 4.01 -14.04
C TYR A 152 -1.93 4.06 -14.04
N PRO A 153 -1.26 3.61 -15.12
CA PRO A 153 0.21 3.64 -15.23
C PRO A 153 0.80 5.03 -15.03
N GLN A 154 0.14 6.07 -15.54
CA GLN A 154 0.57 7.45 -15.43
C GLN A 154 0.74 7.92 -13.96
N GLU A 155 -0.06 7.39 -13.03
CA GLU A 155 0.10 7.69 -11.60
C GLU A 155 1.43 7.16 -11.06
N ALA A 156 1.80 5.93 -11.45
CA ALA A 156 3.09 5.35 -11.05
C ALA A 156 4.28 6.11 -11.64
N GLU A 157 4.19 6.56 -12.88
CA GLU A 157 5.19 7.41 -13.55
C GLU A 157 5.34 8.77 -12.85
N ALA A 158 4.21 9.38 -12.45
CA ALA A 158 4.21 10.64 -11.69
C ALA A 158 4.82 10.48 -10.29
N ILE A 159 4.53 9.35 -9.59
CA ILE A 159 5.14 9.04 -8.29
C ILE A 159 6.64 8.79 -8.47
N LEU A 160 7.06 8.05 -9.50
CA LEU A 160 8.48 7.83 -9.79
C LEU A 160 9.21 9.15 -9.98
N THR A 161 8.68 10.03 -10.84
CA THR A 161 9.25 11.36 -11.09
C THR A 161 9.31 12.20 -9.80
N ALA A 162 8.24 12.22 -9.02
CA ALA A 162 8.19 12.94 -7.75
C ALA A 162 9.19 12.37 -6.73
N ALA A 163 9.33 11.05 -6.66
CA ALA A 163 10.29 10.38 -5.77
C ALA A 163 11.75 10.71 -6.14
N GLU A 164 12.08 10.71 -7.43
CA GLU A 164 13.40 11.12 -7.92
C GLU A 164 13.70 12.59 -7.56
N LEU A 165 12.73 13.50 -7.78
CA LEU A 165 12.89 14.91 -7.47
C LEU A 165 13.11 15.17 -5.97
N GLU A 166 12.51 14.37 -5.10
CA GLU A 166 12.67 14.47 -3.63
C GLU A 166 13.80 13.58 -3.08
N GLY A 167 14.53 12.83 -3.94
CA GLY A 167 15.68 12.02 -3.55
C GLY A 167 15.33 10.73 -2.80
N ALA A 168 14.14 10.17 -3.01
CA ALA A 168 13.75 8.89 -2.43
C ALA A 168 14.53 7.73 -3.06
N THR A 169 15.05 6.81 -2.23
CA THR A 169 15.98 5.76 -2.67
C THR A 169 15.36 4.36 -2.74
N CYS A 170 14.15 4.18 -2.22
CA CYS A 170 13.45 2.89 -2.25
C CYS A 170 11.94 3.12 -2.39
N CYS A 171 11.40 2.71 -3.53
CA CYS A 171 9.97 2.80 -3.81
C CYS A 171 9.44 1.43 -4.25
N ILE A 172 8.28 1.03 -3.73
CA ILE A 172 7.54 -0.18 -4.13
C ILE A 172 6.17 0.22 -4.68
N TYR A 173 5.67 -0.52 -5.68
CA TYR A 173 4.46 -0.15 -6.41
C TYR A 173 3.48 -1.31 -6.50
N SER A 174 2.22 -1.08 -6.19
CA SER A 174 1.15 -2.06 -6.39
C SER A 174 -0.11 -1.43 -7.01
N PHE A 175 -0.73 -2.18 -7.89
CA PHE A 175 -1.95 -1.79 -8.57
C PHE A 175 -3.13 -2.59 -8.06
N THR A 176 -4.31 -1.98 -8.05
CA THR A 176 -5.53 -2.76 -8.09
C THR A 176 -5.82 -3.16 -9.52
N MET A 177 -6.24 -4.40 -9.75
CA MET A 177 -6.43 -4.96 -11.09
C MET A 177 -7.51 -6.05 -11.10
N GLN A 178 -7.92 -6.45 -12.28
CA GLN A 178 -8.83 -7.57 -12.47
C GLN A 178 -8.10 -8.90 -12.20
N SER A 179 -8.85 -9.98 -11.98
CA SER A 179 -8.28 -11.32 -11.73
C SER A 179 -7.49 -11.88 -12.92
N ASP A 180 -7.75 -11.40 -14.13
CA ASP A 180 -6.98 -11.74 -15.33
C ASP A 180 -5.67 -10.94 -15.47
N GLY A 181 -5.43 -9.97 -14.57
CA GLY A 181 -4.27 -9.09 -14.56
C GLY A 181 -4.39 -7.86 -15.47
N SER A 182 -5.59 -7.51 -15.91
CA SER A 182 -5.85 -6.25 -16.60
C SER A 182 -6.04 -5.10 -15.60
N LEU A 183 -5.47 -3.94 -15.90
CA LEU A 183 -5.67 -2.69 -15.16
C LEU A 183 -7.01 -2.04 -15.54
N PHE A 184 -7.45 -1.06 -14.77
CA PHE A 184 -8.65 -0.27 -15.10
C PHE A 184 -8.53 0.52 -16.39
N SER A 185 -7.30 0.80 -16.86
CA SER A 185 -7.02 1.34 -18.20
C SER A 185 -7.27 0.34 -19.35
N GLY A 186 -7.53 -0.92 -19.05
CA GLY A 186 -7.60 -2.02 -20.03
C GLY A 186 -6.24 -2.59 -20.44
N MET A 187 -5.13 -2.03 -19.95
CA MET A 187 -3.77 -2.53 -20.23
C MET A 187 -3.47 -3.80 -19.42
N ASP A 188 -2.64 -4.71 -19.96
CA ASP A 188 -2.06 -5.81 -19.19
C ASP A 188 -1.06 -5.24 -18.16
N ALA A 189 -1.22 -5.61 -16.88
CA ALA A 189 -0.35 -5.15 -15.81
C ALA A 189 1.10 -5.61 -15.99
N GLY A 190 1.34 -6.77 -16.61
CA GLY A 190 2.69 -7.33 -16.76
C GLY A 190 3.70 -6.38 -17.40
N PRO A 191 3.44 -5.85 -18.62
CA PRO A 191 4.31 -4.85 -19.24
C PRO A 191 4.48 -3.57 -18.42
N VAL A 192 3.41 -3.09 -17.74
CA VAL A 192 3.46 -1.89 -16.90
C VAL A 192 4.39 -2.11 -15.69
N LEU A 193 4.25 -3.24 -14.99
CA LEU A 193 5.13 -3.59 -13.87
C LEU A 193 6.58 -3.79 -14.33
N LYS A 194 6.78 -4.33 -15.55
CA LYS A 194 8.14 -4.45 -16.13
C LYS A 194 8.76 -3.09 -16.39
N SER A 195 8.01 -2.13 -16.90
CA SER A 195 8.50 -0.76 -17.11
C SER A 195 8.93 -0.11 -15.77
N LEU A 196 8.15 -0.31 -14.69
CA LEU A 196 8.52 0.18 -13.36
C LEU A 196 9.77 -0.51 -12.80
N GLU A 197 9.91 -1.82 -13.00
CA GLU A 197 11.14 -2.55 -12.65
C GLU A 197 12.36 -1.95 -13.36
N ASP A 198 12.24 -1.70 -14.68
CA ASP A 198 13.30 -1.13 -15.50
C ASP A 198 13.64 0.31 -15.07
N ALA A 199 12.65 1.06 -14.59
CA ALA A 199 12.81 2.38 -13.99
C ALA A 199 13.33 2.37 -12.54
N GLY A 200 13.64 1.19 -11.98
CA GLY A 200 14.31 1.09 -10.67
C GLY A 200 13.41 0.78 -9.49
N ALA A 201 12.11 0.50 -9.68
CA ALA A 201 11.24 0.05 -8.59
C ALA A 201 11.88 -1.10 -7.79
N ALA A 202 11.79 -1.03 -6.45
CA ALA A 202 12.37 -2.02 -5.56
C ALA A 202 11.52 -3.30 -5.49
N ALA A 203 10.21 -3.17 -5.63
CA ALA A 203 9.25 -4.25 -5.76
C ALA A 203 8.02 -3.76 -6.52
N VAL A 204 7.33 -4.66 -7.22
CA VAL A 204 6.09 -4.35 -7.93
C VAL A 204 5.05 -5.45 -7.68
N GLY A 205 3.76 -5.15 -7.85
CA GLY A 205 2.75 -6.19 -7.68
C GLY A 205 1.33 -5.65 -7.63
N PHE A 206 0.52 -6.24 -6.77
CA PHE A 206 -0.89 -5.89 -6.64
C PHE A 206 -1.37 -5.85 -5.20
N ASN A 207 -2.41 -5.05 -4.98
CA ASN A 207 -3.17 -5.00 -3.74
C ASN A 207 -4.65 -4.72 -4.03
N CYS A 208 -5.48 -4.82 -3.02
CA CYS A 208 -6.92 -4.52 -3.11
C CYS A 208 -7.68 -5.37 -4.17
N VAL A 209 -7.16 -6.55 -4.48
CA VAL A 209 -7.80 -7.61 -5.28
C VAL A 209 -8.34 -8.65 -4.31
N ALA A 210 -9.46 -9.27 -4.60
CA ALA A 210 -9.99 -10.32 -3.71
C ALA A 210 -9.00 -11.50 -3.62
N ALA A 211 -8.73 -11.99 -2.40
CA ALA A 211 -8.07 -13.28 -2.25
C ALA A 211 -9.03 -14.38 -2.64
N ASP A 212 -8.65 -15.19 -3.61
CA ASP A 212 -9.40 -16.35 -4.10
C ASP A 212 -8.46 -17.37 -4.75
N ASN A 213 -9.03 -18.39 -5.39
CA ASN A 213 -8.28 -19.44 -6.08
C ASN A 213 -7.53 -18.96 -7.35
N LEU A 214 -7.78 -17.73 -7.82
CA LEU A 214 -7.09 -17.15 -8.99
C LEU A 214 -5.87 -16.33 -8.59
N THR A 215 -5.75 -15.94 -7.32
CA THR A 215 -4.71 -15.02 -6.82
C THR A 215 -3.29 -15.56 -7.06
N ALA A 216 -3.05 -16.84 -6.82
CA ALA A 216 -1.76 -17.48 -7.10
C ALA A 216 -1.44 -17.52 -8.61
N GLY A 217 -2.45 -17.72 -9.45
CA GLY A 217 -2.33 -17.65 -10.90
C GLY A 217 -1.94 -16.26 -11.39
N LEU A 218 -2.47 -15.21 -10.75
CA LEU A 218 -2.09 -13.83 -11.01
C LEU A 218 -0.61 -13.57 -10.69
N VAL A 219 -0.12 -14.02 -9.52
CA VAL A 219 1.31 -13.96 -9.18
C VAL A 219 2.17 -14.64 -10.24
N SER A 220 1.79 -15.87 -10.63
CA SER A 220 2.50 -16.64 -11.67
C SER A 220 2.51 -15.92 -13.02
N LYS A 221 1.41 -15.25 -13.41
CA LYS A 221 1.35 -14.44 -14.62
C LYS A 221 2.35 -13.28 -14.54
N LEU A 222 2.34 -12.49 -13.46
CA LEU A 222 3.21 -11.33 -13.29
C LEU A 222 4.69 -11.73 -13.25
N ARG A 223 5.02 -12.88 -12.60
CA ARG A 223 6.39 -13.41 -12.54
C ARG A 223 7.04 -13.68 -13.91
N ARG A 224 6.25 -13.85 -14.96
CA ARG A 224 6.78 -14.01 -16.33
C ARG A 224 7.36 -12.72 -16.90
N TYR A 225 6.92 -11.57 -16.39
CA TYR A 225 7.32 -10.25 -16.87
C TYR A 225 8.45 -9.65 -16.04
N VAL A 226 8.41 -9.81 -14.71
CA VAL A 226 9.33 -9.13 -13.79
C VAL A 226 10.23 -10.10 -13.04
N LYS A 227 11.43 -9.63 -12.71
CA LYS A 227 12.42 -10.36 -11.88
C LYS A 227 12.50 -9.82 -10.46
N CYS A 228 12.16 -8.55 -10.25
CA CYS A 228 12.14 -7.92 -8.94
C CYS A 228 11.12 -8.60 -8.01
N PRO A 229 11.18 -8.36 -6.68
CA PRO A 229 10.22 -8.87 -5.71
C PRO A 229 8.77 -8.54 -6.09
N ILE A 230 7.84 -9.50 -5.91
CA ILE A 230 6.41 -9.30 -6.16
C ILE A 230 5.68 -9.06 -4.84
N ILE A 231 4.91 -7.97 -4.82
CA ILE A 231 3.98 -7.62 -3.76
C ILE A 231 2.66 -8.36 -3.98
N CYS A 232 2.18 -9.04 -2.94
CA CYS A 232 0.85 -9.66 -2.89
C CYS A 232 0.17 -9.22 -1.59
N LYS A 233 -0.79 -8.29 -1.69
CA LYS A 233 -1.50 -7.69 -0.56
C LYS A 233 -3.02 -7.67 -0.83
N PRO A 234 -3.67 -8.86 -0.95
CA PRO A 234 -5.07 -8.95 -1.34
C PRO A 234 -6.03 -8.63 -0.19
N ASN A 235 -7.31 -8.46 -0.54
CA ASN A 235 -8.42 -8.33 0.42
C ASN A 235 -8.73 -9.68 1.08
N ALA A 236 -9.43 -9.67 2.21
CA ALA A 236 -9.95 -10.88 2.87
C ALA A 236 -11.13 -11.50 2.08
N GLY A 237 -10.88 -11.88 0.83
CA GLY A 237 -11.87 -12.42 -0.09
C GLY A 237 -12.74 -11.32 -0.76
N ILE A 238 -13.87 -11.77 -1.32
CA ILE A 238 -14.84 -10.89 -1.99
C ILE A 238 -15.76 -10.28 -0.93
N PRO A 239 -15.90 -8.95 -0.86
CA PRO A 239 -16.80 -8.32 0.09
C PRO A 239 -18.26 -8.57 -0.29
N THR A 240 -19.11 -8.80 0.72
CA THR A 240 -20.56 -8.76 0.62
C THR A 240 -21.07 -7.46 1.26
N ILE A 241 -22.07 -6.84 0.66
CA ILE A 241 -22.68 -5.64 1.25
C ILE A 241 -23.73 -6.07 2.26
N GLY A 242 -23.50 -5.74 3.55
CA GLY A 242 -24.42 -6.03 4.63
C GLY A 242 -25.66 -5.11 4.66
N GLU A 243 -26.59 -5.37 5.57
CA GLU A 243 -27.77 -4.52 5.81
C GLU A 243 -27.40 -3.11 6.27
N ASP A 244 -26.23 -2.96 6.93
CA ASP A 244 -25.61 -1.71 7.32
C ASP A 244 -24.99 -0.93 6.15
N LYS A 245 -25.12 -1.47 4.91
CA LYS A 245 -24.51 -0.96 3.67
C LYS A 245 -22.98 -0.89 3.73
N LEU A 246 -22.35 -1.75 4.55
CA LEU A 246 -20.90 -1.88 4.66
C LEU A 246 -20.38 -3.11 3.90
N PRO A 247 -19.14 -3.05 3.40
CA PRO A 247 -18.47 -4.25 2.91
C PRO A 247 -18.06 -5.13 4.11
N HIS A 248 -18.58 -6.34 4.11
CA HIS A 248 -18.22 -7.42 5.03
C HIS A 248 -17.34 -8.42 4.29
N TYR A 249 -16.24 -8.80 4.89
CA TYR A 249 -15.29 -9.74 4.32
C TYR A 249 -15.43 -11.07 5.08
N PRO A 250 -15.99 -12.11 4.43
CA PRO A 250 -16.32 -13.36 5.11
C PRO A 250 -15.14 -14.31 5.29
N MET A 251 -14.02 -14.10 4.56
CA MET A 251 -12.87 -14.99 4.59
C MET A 251 -12.25 -15.08 5.99
N LEU A 252 -11.90 -16.29 6.41
CA LEU A 252 -11.21 -16.54 7.67
C LEU A 252 -9.69 -16.40 7.52
N PRO A 253 -8.94 -16.08 8.60
CA PRO A 253 -7.48 -15.95 8.54
C PRO A 253 -6.76 -17.19 7.99
N ASN A 254 -7.15 -18.39 8.38
CA ASN A 254 -6.55 -19.64 7.91
C ASN A 254 -6.79 -19.91 6.42
N GLU A 255 -7.95 -19.54 5.89
CA GLU A 255 -8.25 -19.62 4.44
C GLU A 255 -7.36 -18.66 3.66
N PHE A 256 -7.21 -17.43 4.16
CA PHE A 256 -6.31 -16.44 3.61
C PHE A 256 -4.86 -16.95 3.62
N GLY A 257 -4.39 -17.50 4.75
CA GLY A 257 -3.05 -18.06 4.89
C GLY A 257 -2.77 -19.16 3.86
N ALA A 258 -3.74 -20.03 3.58
CA ALA A 258 -3.61 -21.07 2.56
C ALA A 258 -3.40 -20.49 1.16
N ILE A 259 -4.20 -19.49 0.76
CA ILE A 259 -4.06 -18.78 -0.52
C ILE A 259 -2.70 -18.08 -0.62
N MET A 260 -2.27 -17.40 0.45
CA MET A 260 -1.00 -16.70 0.48
C MET A 260 0.21 -17.63 0.41
N LYS A 261 0.09 -18.85 0.93
CA LYS A 261 1.09 -19.89 0.75
C LYS A 261 1.27 -20.28 -0.72
N ASP A 262 0.17 -20.42 -1.45
CA ASP A 262 0.22 -20.68 -2.89
C ASP A 262 0.81 -19.48 -3.64
N CYS A 263 0.44 -18.25 -3.28
CA CYS A 263 1.02 -17.03 -3.86
C CYS A 263 2.54 -16.96 -3.63
N ARG A 264 3.02 -17.30 -2.43
CA ARG A 264 4.45 -17.40 -2.15
C ARG A 264 5.13 -18.43 -3.04
N THR A 265 4.54 -19.62 -3.20
CA THR A 265 5.06 -20.69 -4.06
C THR A 265 5.17 -20.23 -5.51
N MET A 266 4.26 -19.37 -5.98
CA MET A 266 4.30 -18.78 -7.32
C MET A 266 5.25 -17.58 -7.44
N GLY A 267 5.91 -17.17 -6.35
CA GLY A 267 6.99 -16.18 -6.37
C GLY A 267 6.66 -14.81 -5.74
N ALA A 268 5.54 -14.68 -5.03
CA ALA A 268 5.31 -13.50 -4.20
C ALA A 268 6.32 -13.45 -3.05
N SER A 269 6.86 -12.26 -2.76
CA SER A 269 7.96 -12.08 -1.81
C SER A 269 7.65 -11.05 -0.72
N LEU A 270 6.82 -10.04 -1.02
CA LEU A 270 6.28 -9.11 -0.03
C LEU A 270 4.80 -9.47 0.18
N LEU A 271 4.47 -9.96 1.36
CA LEU A 271 3.16 -10.53 1.66
C LEU A 271 2.45 -9.70 2.71
N GLY A 272 1.21 -9.36 2.46
CA GLY A 272 0.38 -8.60 3.41
C GLY A 272 -1.11 -8.75 3.12
N GLY A 273 -1.91 -7.91 3.74
CA GLY A 273 -3.35 -7.88 3.51
C GLY A 273 -3.86 -6.47 3.20
N CYS A 274 -4.96 -6.39 2.46
CA CYS A 274 -5.67 -5.15 2.20
C CYS A 274 -7.07 -5.19 2.87
N CYS A 275 -8.09 -4.65 2.28
CA CYS A 275 -9.41 -4.51 2.89
C CYS A 275 -9.92 -5.79 3.56
N GLY A 276 -10.51 -5.63 4.75
CA GLY A 276 -11.06 -6.73 5.56
C GLY A 276 -10.06 -7.51 6.41
N THR A 277 -8.75 -7.43 6.11
CA THR A 277 -7.74 -8.11 6.93
C THR A 277 -7.47 -7.38 8.24
N ASP A 278 -7.05 -8.12 9.26
CA ASP A 278 -6.63 -7.62 10.56
C ASP A 278 -5.35 -8.37 11.03
N PRO A 279 -4.80 -8.08 12.21
CA PRO A 279 -3.56 -8.73 12.67
C PRO A 279 -3.58 -10.26 12.66
N ARG A 280 -4.74 -10.91 12.81
CA ARG A 280 -4.85 -12.38 12.75
C ARG A 280 -4.50 -12.94 11.37
N PHE A 281 -4.82 -12.19 10.30
CA PHE A 281 -4.48 -12.55 8.92
C PHE A 281 -2.96 -12.50 8.68
N ILE A 282 -2.29 -11.50 9.27
CA ILE A 282 -0.83 -11.38 9.16
C ILE A 282 -0.13 -12.47 9.98
N GLU A 283 -0.71 -12.86 11.12
CA GLU A 283 -0.15 -13.96 11.93
C GLU A 283 -0.10 -15.29 11.19
N GLU A 284 -1.07 -15.58 10.31
CA GLU A 284 -1.08 -16.77 9.44
C GLU A 284 0.10 -16.79 8.45
N LEU A 285 0.66 -15.62 8.11
CA LEU A 285 1.77 -15.51 7.15
C LEU A 285 3.14 -15.76 7.79
N LYS A 286 3.24 -15.79 9.12
CA LYS A 286 4.52 -15.93 9.84
C LYS A 286 5.32 -17.18 9.50
N ASN A 287 4.63 -18.26 9.17
CA ASN A 287 5.22 -19.57 8.96
C ASN A 287 5.28 -19.95 7.47
N LEU A 288 5.08 -18.99 6.59
CA LEU A 288 5.16 -19.21 5.15
C LEU A 288 6.59 -19.26 4.64
#